data_51e3e439783daacd21a8e42e02b788d7
#
_entry.id   51e3e439783daacd21a8e42e02b788d7
#
_cell.length_a   1.000
_cell.length_b   1.000
_cell.length_c   1.000
_cell.angle_alpha   90.00
_cell.angle_beta   90.00
_cell.angle_gamma   90.00
#
_symmetry.space_group_name_H-M   'P 1'
#
loop_
_entity.id
_entity.type
_entity.pdbx_description
1 polymer ?
#
loop_
_entity_poly.entity_id
_entity_poly.type
_entity_poly.pdbx_seq_one_letter_code
_entity_poly.pdbx_strand_id
1 'polypeptide(L)'
;MPLHRLIKNLLPLLLLTACATVPTLPLDYRPGAVVETLSSAVSLSIHAADSRMGGSGYLLFRRPDQLHLVVLSPFGTTMMEAFALGDRITLVYPSQATAYVGHFNELPEKGGLQGWRLMRWVMDADPSGELPLSRTVERVSKTGFSEKVTYENGLVAAKESSSGDQVQYRNYSVVNGVPVAMELDLRNDRGDRIRIVLDEPEVNSRLEDAVFTPNLDGLKIIPLSAVKGL
;
A
#
# COMPACT_ATOMS: atom_id res chain seq x y z
N MET A 1 57.62 -4.52 35.61
CA MET A 1 56.32 -3.86 35.41
C MET A 1 55.54 -4.69 34.40
N PRO A 2 54.38 -5.21 34.75
CA PRO A 2 53.77 -6.28 33.93
C PRO A 2 52.99 -5.74 32.76
N LEU A 3 53.42 -6.15 31.60
CA LEU A 3 52.79 -5.95 30.26
C LEU A 3 51.31 -6.35 30.25
N HIS A 4 50.84 -7.16 31.15
CA HIS A 4 49.48 -7.66 31.30
C HIS A 4 48.44 -6.62 31.71
N ARG A 5 48.83 -5.48 32.30
CA ARG A 5 47.88 -4.41 32.66
C ARG A 5 47.54 -3.47 31.50
N LEU A 6 48.43 -3.34 30.52
CA LEU A 6 48.20 -2.53 29.34
C LEU A 6 47.21 -3.17 28.37
N ILE A 7 47.21 -4.52 28.27
CA ILE A 7 46.34 -5.27 27.36
C ILE A 7 44.89 -5.28 27.85
N LYS A 8 44.66 -5.28 29.16
CA LYS A 8 43.30 -5.27 29.74
C LYS A 8 42.52 -3.96 29.51
N ASN A 9 43.21 -2.85 29.34
CA ASN A 9 42.60 -1.54 29.13
C ASN A 9 42.41 -1.20 27.64
N LEU A 10 43.00 -1.98 26.71
CA LEU A 10 42.87 -1.77 25.27
C LEU A 10 41.67 -2.55 24.67
N LEU A 11 41.20 -3.57 25.40
CA LEU A 11 40.11 -4.45 24.90
C LEU A 11 38.73 -3.79 24.83
N PRO A 12 38.32 -2.86 25.72
CA PRO A 12 37.02 -2.20 25.58
C PRO A 12 36.97 -1.14 24.49
N LEU A 13 38.08 -0.68 23.93
CA LEU A 13 38.13 0.35 22.91
C LEU A 13 37.83 -0.18 21.48
N LEU A 14 37.92 -1.49 21.28
CA LEU A 14 37.68 -2.15 20.00
C LEU A 14 36.19 -2.51 19.73
N LEU A 15 35.29 -2.33 20.69
CA LEU A 15 33.86 -2.64 20.56
C LEU A 15 33.00 -1.46 20.12
N LEU A 16 33.60 -0.30 19.83
CA LEU A 16 32.93 0.88 19.27
C LEU A 16 33.01 0.91 17.73
N THR A 17 33.04 -0.24 17.06
CA THR A 17 32.84 -0.27 15.61
C THR A 17 31.37 0.05 15.34
N ALA A 18 31.16 1.34 15.12
CA ALA A 18 29.94 1.98 14.70
C ALA A 18 29.17 1.13 13.68
N CYS A 19 27.89 0.98 13.90
CA CYS A 19 26.94 0.78 12.79
C CYS A 19 27.08 1.98 11.84
N ALA A 20 27.99 1.88 10.89
CA ALA A 20 28.02 2.79 9.76
C ALA A 20 26.75 2.53 8.98
N THR A 21 25.75 3.39 9.13
CA THR A 21 24.63 3.47 8.20
C THR A 21 25.24 3.72 6.83
N VAL A 22 25.19 2.70 5.97
CA VAL A 22 25.58 2.84 4.56
C VAL A 22 24.67 3.94 3.99
N PRO A 23 25.22 5.05 3.50
CA PRO A 23 24.39 6.08 2.87
C PRO A 23 23.69 5.43 1.68
N THR A 24 22.38 5.34 1.74
CA THR A 24 21.57 4.90 0.62
C THR A 24 21.74 5.96 -0.47
N LEU A 25 22.32 5.59 -1.60
CA LEU A 25 22.43 6.47 -2.75
C LEU A 25 21.02 6.94 -3.15
N PRO A 26 20.85 8.22 -3.51
CA PRO A 26 19.58 8.70 -4.03
C PRO A 26 19.17 7.85 -5.23
N LEU A 27 17.89 7.45 -5.26
CA LEU A 27 17.34 6.75 -6.41
C LEU A 27 17.37 7.69 -7.64
N ASP A 28 17.95 7.20 -8.73
CA ASP A 28 17.94 7.92 -10.01
C ASP A 28 16.64 7.62 -10.75
N TYR A 29 15.69 8.55 -10.66
CA TYR A 29 14.39 8.45 -11.33
C TYR A 29 14.13 9.71 -12.17
N ARG A 30 13.23 9.57 -13.15
CA ARG A 30 12.85 10.67 -14.02
C ARG A 30 12.10 11.74 -13.23
N PRO A 31 12.55 13.01 -13.20
CA PRO A 31 11.85 14.09 -12.51
C PRO A 31 10.40 14.21 -12.98
N GLY A 32 9.45 14.30 -12.03
CA GLY A 32 8.03 14.39 -12.32
C GLY A 32 7.36 13.08 -12.78
N ALA A 33 8.12 11.97 -12.83
CA ALA A 33 7.53 10.68 -13.16
C ALA A 33 6.61 10.20 -12.06
N VAL A 34 5.39 9.86 -12.43
CA VAL A 34 4.34 9.35 -11.54
C VAL A 34 3.80 8.02 -12.04
N VAL A 35 3.21 7.25 -11.15
CA VAL A 35 2.52 6.02 -11.51
C VAL A 35 1.13 6.37 -12.04
N GLU A 36 0.93 6.25 -13.35
CA GLU A 36 -0.38 6.41 -14.00
C GLU A 36 -1.15 5.09 -14.01
N THR A 37 -0.44 4.00 -14.33
CA THR A 37 -0.96 2.63 -14.24
C THR A 37 0.04 1.75 -13.51
N LEU A 38 -0.46 0.75 -12.79
CA LEU A 38 0.32 -0.27 -12.09
C LEU A 38 -0.34 -1.62 -12.30
N SER A 39 0.46 -2.62 -12.64
CA SER A 39 0.11 -4.04 -12.60
C SER A 39 1.21 -4.78 -11.85
N SER A 40 0.87 -5.55 -10.82
CA SER A 40 1.86 -6.26 -10.00
C SER A 40 1.26 -7.50 -9.38
N ALA A 41 2.03 -8.57 -9.32
CA ALA A 41 1.77 -9.58 -8.31
C ALA A 41 1.97 -8.97 -6.92
N VAL A 42 1.22 -9.43 -5.92
CA VAL A 42 1.29 -8.88 -4.56
C VAL A 42 1.26 -9.98 -3.51
N SER A 43 1.98 -9.72 -2.41
CA SER A 43 1.79 -10.43 -1.16
C SER A 43 1.03 -9.53 -0.19
N LEU A 44 -0.08 -10.04 0.35
CA LEU A 44 -0.97 -9.34 1.27
C LEU A 44 -0.85 -9.93 2.66
N SER A 45 -0.86 -9.06 3.67
CA SER A 45 -0.96 -9.47 5.07
C SER A 45 -1.90 -8.50 5.78
N ILE A 46 -3.00 -9.01 6.30
CA ILE A 46 -4.02 -8.25 7.02
C ILE A 46 -4.04 -8.74 8.46
N HIS A 47 -3.90 -7.80 9.38
CA HIS A 47 -4.01 -8.04 10.82
C HIS A 47 -5.10 -7.12 11.35
N ALA A 48 -6.23 -7.68 11.72
CA ALA A 48 -7.30 -7.01 12.44
C ALA A 48 -7.37 -7.56 13.88
N ALA A 49 -8.14 -6.90 14.75
CA ALA A 49 -8.24 -7.27 16.16
C ALA A 49 -8.53 -8.77 16.38
N ASP A 50 -9.41 -9.32 15.55
CA ASP A 50 -9.93 -10.70 15.72
C ASP A 50 -9.53 -11.63 14.56
N SER A 51 -8.75 -11.16 13.59
CA SER A 51 -8.41 -11.96 12.42
C SER A 51 -7.00 -11.65 11.88
N ARG A 52 -6.38 -12.69 11.34
CA ARG A 52 -5.16 -12.58 10.56
C ARG A 52 -5.35 -13.31 9.25
N MET A 53 -5.14 -12.61 8.17
CA MET A 53 -5.21 -13.17 6.83
C MET A 53 -3.94 -12.80 6.07
N GLY A 54 -3.39 -13.75 5.34
CA GLY A 54 -2.29 -13.54 4.41
C GLY A 54 -2.56 -14.29 3.12
N GLY A 55 -2.06 -13.80 2.03
CA GLY A 55 -2.22 -14.42 0.73
C GLY A 55 -1.39 -13.72 -0.34
N SER A 56 -1.40 -14.30 -1.51
CA SER A 56 -0.90 -13.69 -2.74
C SER A 56 -2.05 -13.18 -3.59
N GLY A 57 -1.74 -12.41 -4.61
CA GLY A 57 -2.75 -11.91 -5.52
C GLY A 57 -2.18 -11.02 -6.60
N TYR A 58 -3.03 -10.23 -7.20
CA TYR A 58 -2.66 -9.25 -8.22
C TYR A 58 -3.32 -7.91 -7.91
N LEU A 59 -2.56 -6.84 -8.05
CA LEU A 59 -3.03 -5.46 -7.91
C LEU A 59 -2.91 -4.77 -9.26
N LEU A 60 -4.03 -4.27 -9.77
CA LEU A 60 -4.09 -3.40 -10.93
C LEU A 60 -4.63 -2.04 -10.48
N PHE A 61 -3.96 -0.99 -10.89
CA PHE A 61 -4.36 0.38 -10.59
C PHE A 61 -4.23 1.24 -11.84
N ARG A 62 -5.18 2.17 -12.02
CA ARG A 62 -5.13 3.21 -13.04
C ARG A 62 -5.71 4.50 -12.46
N ARG A 63 -4.96 5.56 -12.59
CA ARG A 63 -5.42 6.90 -12.19
C ARG A 63 -6.69 7.31 -12.92
N PRO A 64 -7.52 8.13 -12.27
CA PRO A 64 -7.31 8.65 -10.89
C PRO A 64 -7.82 7.69 -9.80
N ASP A 65 -8.66 6.70 -10.13
CA ASP A 65 -9.49 6.04 -9.13
C ASP A 65 -9.97 4.62 -9.51
N GLN A 66 -9.29 3.97 -10.44
CA GLN A 66 -9.59 2.60 -10.81
C GLN A 66 -8.64 1.64 -10.13
N LEU A 67 -9.18 0.64 -9.48
CA LEU A 67 -8.41 -0.38 -8.80
C LEU A 67 -9.10 -1.73 -8.93
N HIS A 68 -8.32 -2.77 -9.20
CA HIS A 68 -8.73 -4.16 -9.12
C HIS A 68 -7.69 -4.93 -8.31
N LEU A 69 -8.12 -5.54 -7.22
CA LEU A 69 -7.30 -6.44 -6.42
C LEU A 69 -7.92 -7.84 -6.45
N VAL A 70 -7.10 -8.81 -6.82
CA VAL A 70 -7.42 -10.24 -6.76
C VAL A 70 -6.68 -10.82 -5.57
N VAL A 71 -7.39 -11.55 -4.70
CA VAL A 71 -6.81 -12.31 -3.59
C VAL A 71 -6.93 -13.80 -3.89
N LEU A 72 -5.81 -14.50 -3.83
CA LEU A 72 -5.70 -15.92 -4.13
C LEU A 72 -5.61 -16.75 -2.83
N SER A 73 -6.15 -17.94 -2.89
CA SER A 73 -5.90 -18.98 -1.91
C SER A 73 -4.46 -19.53 -2.04
N PRO A 74 -3.95 -20.28 -1.04
CA PRO A 74 -2.67 -20.95 -1.18
C PRO A 74 -2.58 -21.95 -2.36
N PHE A 75 -3.73 -22.33 -2.92
CA PHE A 75 -3.83 -23.24 -4.07
C PHE A 75 -3.98 -22.48 -5.40
N GLY A 76 -3.87 -21.14 -5.40
CA GLY A 76 -3.98 -20.31 -6.61
C GLY A 76 -5.40 -20.06 -7.10
N THR A 77 -6.44 -20.45 -6.34
CA THR A 77 -7.83 -20.14 -6.70
C THR A 77 -8.23 -18.77 -6.19
N THR A 78 -9.04 -18.02 -6.94
CA THR A 78 -9.53 -16.72 -6.53
C THR A 78 -10.46 -16.85 -5.33
N MET A 79 -10.08 -16.25 -4.21
CA MET A 79 -10.90 -16.17 -3.00
C MET A 79 -11.83 -14.97 -3.04
N MET A 80 -11.29 -13.82 -3.49
CA MET A 80 -12.02 -12.57 -3.53
C MET A 80 -11.41 -11.67 -4.61
N GLU A 81 -12.28 -10.89 -5.24
CA GLU A 81 -11.87 -9.76 -6.08
C GLU A 81 -12.52 -8.49 -5.56
N ALA A 82 -11.77 -7.40 -5.56
CA ALA A 82 -12.29 -6.09 -5.22
C ALA A 82 -12.03 -5.11 -6.37
N PHE A 83 -13.10 -4.52 -6.84
CA PHE A 83 -13.08 -3.50 -7.89
C PHE A 83 -13.48 -2.16 -7.29
N ALA A 84 -12.71 -1.12 -7.58
CA ALA A 84 -13.05 0.25 -7.26
C ALA A 84 -13.08 1.09 -8.54
N LEU A 85 -14.12 1.92 -8.68
CA LEU A 85 -14.27 2.88 -9.75
C LEU A 85 -14.96 4.14 -9.20
N GLY A 86 -14.24 5.23 -9.11
CA GLY A 86 -14.73 6.42 -8.43
C GLY A 86 -15.02 6.14 -6.95
N ASP A 87 -16.24 6.39 -6.53
CA ASP A 87 -16.75 6.13 -5.18
C ASP A 87 -17.40 4.75 -5.01
N ARG A 88 -17.50 3.99 -6.12
CA ARG A 88 -18.15 2.66 -6.14
C ARG A 88 -17.13 1.57 -5.82
N ILE A 89 -17.60 0.55 -5.11
CA ILE A 89 -16.86 -0.67 -4.83
C ILE A 89 -17.73 -1.89 -5.14
N THR A 90 -17.08 -2.91 -5.71
CA THR A 90 -17.68 -4.23 -5.93
C THR A 90 -16.74 -5.27 -5.33
N LEU A 91 -17.25 -6.11 -4.44
CA LEU A 91 -16.52 -7.23 -3.85
C LEU A 91 -17.13 -8.52 -4.38
N VAL A 92 -16.34 -9.33 -5.06
CA VAL A 92 -16.77 -10.61 -5.65
C VAL A 92 -16.17 -11.75 -4.86
N TYR A 93 -17.01 -12.70 -4.45
CA TYR A 93 -16.63 -13.95 -3.79
C TYR A 93 -17.04 -15.13 -4.68
N PRO A 94 -16.15 -15.58 -5.59
CA PRO A 94 -16.51 -16.59 -6.59
C PRO A 94 -16.99 -17.92 -5.98
N SER A 95 -16.35 -18.36 -4.89
CA SER A 95 -16.71 -19.60 -4.20
C SER A 95 -18.14 -19.58 -3.59
N GLN A 96 -18.67 -18.39 -3.35
CA GLN A 96 -20.02 -18.16 -2.82
C GLN A 96 -21.02 -17.77 -3.92
N ALA A 97 -20.56 -17.68 -5.19
CA ALA A 97 -21.33 -17.13 -6.30
C ALA A 97 -22.02 -15.80 -5.93
N THR A 98 -21.32 -14.91 -5.22
CA THR A 98 -21.90 -13.70 -4.63
C THR A 98 -21.03 -12.47 -4.93
N ALA A 99 -21.69 -11.35 -5.25
CA ALA A 99 -21.08 -10.06 -5.36
C ALA A 99 -21.77 -9.03 -4.45
N TYR A 100 -20.99 -8.25 -3.72
CA TYR A 100 -21.47 -7.10 -2.95
C TYR A 100 -21.16 -5.84 -3.72
N VAL A 101 -22.18 -5.02 -3.98
CA VAL A 101 -22.06 -3.83 -4.82
C VAL A 101 -22.60 -2.62 -4.06
N GLY A 102 -21.85 -1.53 -4.07
CA GLY A 102 -22.26 -0.30 -3.39
C GLY A 102 -21.22 0.80 -3.48
N HIS A 103 -21.26 1.70 -2.51
CA HIS A 103 -20.34 2.83 -2.38
C HIS A 103 -19.42 2.67 -1.18
N PHE A 104 -18.26 3.33 -1.19
CA PHE A 104 -17.31 3.25 -0.07
C PHE A 104 -17.88 3.71 1.29
N ASN A 105 -18.86 4.62 1.28
CA ASN A 105 -19.54 5.07 2.50
C ASN A 105 -20.53 4.04 3.08
N GLU A 106 -20.85 2.99 2.31
CA GLU A 106 -21.71 1.88 2.75
C GLU A 106 -20.90 0.71 3.34
N LEU A 107 -19.56 0.79 3.32
CA LEU A 107 -18.71 -0.22 3.95
C LEU A 107 -18.99 -0.31 5.46
N PRO A 108 -19.13 -1.53 6.01
CA PRO A 108 -19.36 -1.71 7.45
C PRO A 108 -18.25 -1.03 8.26
N GLU A 109 -18.60 -0.35 9.34
CA GLU A 109 -17.63 0.30 10.23
C GLU A 109 -16.70 -0.70 10.95
N LYS A 110 -17.12 -1.96 11.06
CA LYS A 110 -16.35 -3.04 11.69
C LYS A 110 -15.98 -4.09 10.65
N GLY A 111 -14.78 -4.66 10.82
CA GLY A 111 -14.24 -5.67 9.91
C GLY A 111 -13.17 -5.11 8.96
N GLY A 112 -12.40 -6.00 8.34
CA GLY A 112 -11.24 -5.66 7.49
C GLY A 112 -11.55 -4.87 6.22
N LEU A 113 -12.83 -4.63 5.90
CA LEU A 113 -13.25 -3.93 4.69
C LEU A 113 -12.98 -2.41 4.71
N GLN A 114 -12.79 -1.81 5.89
CA GLN A 114 -12.50 -0.37 5.98
C GLN A 114 -11.21 0.02 5.26
N GLY A 115 -10.23 -0.88 5.20
CA GLY A 115 -8.99 -0.65 4.46
C GLY A 115 -9.19 -0.34 2.97
N TRP A 116 -10.27 -0.86 2.36
CA TRP A 116 -10.58 -0.60 0.95
C TRP A 116 -10.86 0.88 0.68
N ARG A 117 -11.48 1.57 1.62
CA ARG A 117 -11.76 3.01 1.52
C ARG A 117 -10.47 3.83 1.39
N LEU A 118 -9.39 3.34 1.97
CA LEU A 118 -8.11 4.01 1.99
C LEU A 118 -7.23 3.70 0.78
N MET A 119 -7.54 2.66 0.00
CA MET A 119 -6.67 2.23 -1.10
C MET A 119 -6.43 3.33 -2.14
N ARG A 120 -7.44 4.11 -2.51
CA ARG A 120 -7.28 5.25 -3.43
C ARG A 120 -6.32 6.31 -2.87
N TRP A 121 -6.46 6.61 -1.57
CA TRP A 121 -5.60 7.54 -0.88
C TRP A 121 -4.16 7.01 -0.78
N VAL A 122 -4.00 5.73 -0.53
CA VAL A 122 -2.69 5.05 -0.49
C VAL A 122 -1.98 5.12 -1.84
N MET A 123 -2.70 4.92 -2.94
CA MET A 123 -2.12 4.94 -4.29
C MET A 123 -1.73 6.34 -4.79
N ASP A 124 -2.17 7.42 -4.13
CA ASP A 124 -1.77 8.80 -4.44
C ASP A 124 -0.46 9.17 -3.73
N ALA A 125 0.67 8.63 -4.19
CA ALA A 125 2.00 8.79 -3.59
C ALA A 125 2.99 9.42 -4.58
N ASP A 126 2.66 10.61 -5.11
CA ASP A 126 3.47 11.29 -6.10
C ASP A 126 4.77 11.84 -5.50
N PRO A 127 5.92 11.65 -6.20
CA PRO A 127 7.17 12.29 -5.82
C PRO A 127 7.05 13.82 -5.87
N SER A 128 7.84 14.49 -5.06
CA SER A 128 7.89 15.94 -5.05
C SER A 128 9.30 16.45 -5.37
N GLY A 129 9.41 17.31 -6.38
CA GLY A 129 10.64 18.01 -6.71
C GLY A 129 10.87 19.31 -5.93
N GLU A 130 9.94 19.70 -5.04
CA GLU A 130 10.08 20.94 -4.27
C GLU A 130 11.11 20.82 -3.15
N LEU A 131 11.86 21.89 -2.91
CA LEU A 131 12.87 21.95 -1.85
C LEU A 131 12.27 22.43 -0.51
N PRO A 132 12.80 21.94 0.63
CA PRO A 132 13.77 20.84 0.73
C PRO A 132 13.13 19.48 0.36
N LEU A 133 13.92 18.59 -0.25
CA LEU A 133 13.44 17.26 -0.68
C LEU A 133 12.93 16.37 0.47
N SER A 134 13.47 16.60 1.66
CA SER A 134 12.99 15.95 2.89
C SER A 134 12.22 16.98 3.71
N ARG A 135 10.92 16.80 3.80
CA ARG A 135 10.00 17.72 4.47
C ARG A 135 8.67 17.05 4.81
N THR A 136 7.92 17.71 5.66
CA THR A 136 6.54 17.34 5.95
C THR A 136 5.61 18.48 5.54
N VAL A 137 4.52 18.16 4.84
CA VAL A 137 3.51 19.12 4.39
C VAL A 137 2.12 18.67 4.79
N GLU A 138 1.27 19.62 5.11
CA GLU A 138 -0.16 19.40 5.30
C GLU A 138 -0.90 19.87 4.04
N ARG A 139 -1.79 19.03 3.52
CA ARG A 139 -2.55 19.34 2.31
C ARG A 139 -3.89 18.59 2.30
N VAL A 140 -4.73 18.93 1.33
CA VAL A 140 -5.89 18.11 0.97
C VAL A 140 -5.48 17.22 -0.20
N SER A 141 -5.65 15.93 -0.07
CA SER A 141 -5.37 14.94 -1.13
C SER A 141 -6.34 15.10 -2.32
N LYS A 142 -5.99 14.53 -3.46
CA LYS A 142 -6.88 14.49 -4.64
C LYS A 142 -8.20 13.76 -4.35
N THR A 143 -8.23 12.92 -3.34
CA THR A 143 -9.42 12.19 -2.88
C THR A 143 -10.22 12.91 -1.80
N GLY A 144 -9.82 14.16 -1.44
CA GLY A 144 -10.53 15.02 -0.49
C GLY A 144 -10.16 14.79 0.98
N PHE A 145 -9.14 13.97 1.28
CA PHE A 145 -8.66 13.77 2.65
C PHE A 145 -7.70 14.90 3.05
N SER A 146 -7.93 15.49 4.23
CA SER A 146 -6.88 16.28 4.88
C SER A 146 -5.78 15.33 5.33
N GLU A 147 -4.55 15.56 4.88
CA GLU A 147 -3.44 14.67 5.11
C GLU A 147 -2.15 15.43 5.43
N LYS A 148 -1.31 14.77 6.20
CA LYS A 148 0.08 15.13 6.45
C LYS A 148 0.96 14.17 5.65
N VAL A 149 1.79 14.70 4.76
CA VAL A 149 2.68 13.92 3.90
C VAL A 149 4.13 14.19 4.29
N THR A 150 4.87 13.13 4.58
CA THR A 150 6.30 13.18 4.85
C THR A 150 7.05 12.71 3.62
N TYR A 151 7.93 13.56 3.11
CA TYR A 151 8.84 13.27 2.01
C TYR A 151 10.25 13.02 2.54
N GLU A 152 10.92 12.02 1.98
CA GLU A 152 12.34 11.75 2.15
C GLU A 152 12.98 11.66 0.76
N ASN A 153 13.98 12.50 0.50
CA ASN A 153 14.64 12.61 -0.81
C ASN A 153 13.66 12.82 -1.98
N GLY A 154 12.58 13.58 -1.75
CA GLY A 154 11.54 13.82 -2.74
C GLY A 154 10.51 12.71 -2.94
N LEU A 155 10.67 11.57 -2.28
CA LEU A 155 9.72 10.45 -2.32
C LEU A 155 8.80 10.49 -1.09
N VAL A 156 7.57 10.03 -1.23
CA VAL A 156 6.63 9.92 -0.11
C VAL A 156 7.09 8.80 0.81
N ALA A 157 7.54 9.12 2.01
CA ALA A 157 7.91 8.13 3.03
C ALA A 157 6.71 7.69 3.88
N ALA A 158 5.82 8.66 4.20
CA ALA A 158 4.63 8.38 4.99
C ALA A 158 3.51 9.37 4.69
N LYS A 159 2.27 8.94 4.94
CA LYS A 159 1.08 9.80 4.97
C LYS A 159 0.29 9.50 6.24
N GLU A 160 -0.35 10.53 6.76
CA GLU A 160 -1.26 10.46 7.91
C GLU A 160 -2.52 11.24 7.59
N SER A 161 -3.69 10.64 7.73
CA SER A 161 -4.97 11.30 7.54
C SER A 161 -5.42 12.03 8.81
N SER A 162 -6.29 12.99 8.68
CA SER A 162 -6.91 13.66 9.85
C SER A 162 -7.76 12.73 10.72
N SER A 163 -8.14 11.55 10.20
CA SER A 163 -8.83 10.49 10.95
C SER A 163 -7.89 9.56 11.72
N GLY A 164 -6.56 9.73 11.58
CA GLY A 164 -5.57 8.89 12.25
C GLY A 164 -5.10 7.68 11.47
N ASP A 165 -5.58 7.50 10.23
CA ASP A 165 -5.06 6.48 9.33
C ASP A 165 -3.65 6.83 8.89
N GLN A 166 -2.77 5.85 8.80
CA GLN A 166 -1.37 6.03 8.45
C GLN A 166 -0.96 5.04 7.36
N VAL A 167 -0.10 5.48 6.45
CA VAL A 167 0.58 4.59 5.50
C VAL A 167 2.05 4.94 5.43
N GLN A 168 2.90 3.91 5.40
CA GLN A 168 4.33 4.01 5.18
C GLN A 168 4.68 3.37 3.84
N TYR A 169 5.54 4.04 3.09
CA TYR A 169 6.05 3.63 1.79
C TYR A 169 7.51 3.27 1.92
N ARG A 170 7.88 2.04 1.56
CA ARG A 170 9.22 1.53 1.77
C ARG A 170 9.78 0.83 0.54
N ASN A 171 11.08 0.60 0.57
CA ASN A 171 11.78 -0.20 -0.43
C ASN A 171 11.54 0.30 -1.86
N TYR A 172 11.68 1.60 -2.05
CA TYR A 172 11.50 2.19 -3.38
C TYR A 172 12.43 1.56 -4.41
N SER A 173 11.88 1.24 -5.58
CA SER A 173 12.61 0.79 -6.77
C SER A 173 12.22 1.69 -7.95
N VAL A 174 13.11 1.78 -8.93
CA VAL A 174 12.83 2.54 -10.17
C VAL A 174 12.45 1.56 -11.27
N VAL A 175 11.22 1.67 -11.74
CA VAL A 175 10.67 0.86 -12.83
C VAL A 175 10.39 1.78 -14.02
N ASN A 176 11.09 1.59 -15.14
CA ASN A 176 10.98 2.42 -16.34
C ASN A 176 11.16 3.94 -16.06
N GLY A 177 12.03 4.29 -15.11
CA GLY A 177 12.28 5.67 -14.70
C GLY A 177 11.25 6.25 -13.73
N VAL A 178 10.30 5.45 -13.24
CA VAL A 178 9.27 5.83 -12.27
C VAL A 178 9.62 5.22 -10.90
N PRO A 179 9.66 6.02 -9.82
CA PRO A 179 9.88 5.50 -8.49
C PRO A 179 8.60 4.83 -7.96
N VAL A 180 8.73 3.59 -7.51
CA VAL A 180 7.63 2.76 -7.00
C VAL A 180 7.99 2.27 -5.61
N ALA A 181 7.12 2.49 -4.63
CA ALA A 181 7.25 1.88 -3.31
C ALA A 181 6.88 0.40 -3.41
N MET A 182 7.85 -0.48 -3.17
CA MET A 182 7.65 -1.93 -3.24
C MET A 182 6.92 -2.48 -2.03
N GLU A 183 6.81 -1.70 -0.96
CA GLU A 183 6.10 -2.07 0.26
C GLU A 183 5.25 -0.91 0.76
N LEU A 184 3.96 -1.22 1.00
CA LEU A 184 2.97 -0.34 1.58
C LEU A 184 2.51 -0.93 2.91
N ASP A 185 2.61 -0.18 4.00
CA ASP A 185 2.23 -0.59 5.35
C ASP A 185 1.17 0.39 5.88
N LEU A 186 -0.08 0.01 5.74
CA LEU A 186 -1.24 0.80 6.13
C LEU A 186 -1.71 0.40 7.52
N ARG A 187 -1.99 1.38 8.36
CA ARG A 187 -2.65 1.22 9.66
C ARG A 187 -3.83 2.16 9.74
N ASN A 188 -4.95 1.67 10.21
CA ASN A 188 -6.08 2.52 10.52
C ASN A 188 -6.03 3.04 11.98
N ASP A 189 -6.93 3.95 12.31
CA ASP A 189 -7.11 4.52 13.65
C ASP A 189 -7.44 3.48 14.74
N ARG A 190 -7.92 2.29 14.35
CA ARG A 190 -8.28 1.17 15.25
C ARG A 190 -7.12 0.18 15.48
N GLY A 191 -5.99 0.38 14.79
CA GLY A 191 -4.82 -0.48 14.89
C GLY A 191 -4.83 -1.68 13.94
N ASP A 192 -5.82 -1.82 13.06
CA ASP A 192 -5.77 -2.81 11.98
C ASP A 192 -4.63 -2.44 11.03
N ARG A 193 -3.93 -3.45 10.52
CA ARG A 193 -2.78 -3.27 9.66
C ARG A 193 -2.96 -4.06 8.37
N ILE A 194 -2.68 -3.41 7.26
CA ILE A 194 -2.60 -4.04 5.93
C ILE A 194 -1.20 -3.78 5.39
N ARG A 195 -0.47 -4.84 5.09
CA ARG A 195 0.81 -4.76 4.41
C ARG A 195 0.65 -5.35 3.02
N ILE A 196 1.10 -4.59 2.02
CA ILE A 196 1.13 -4.99 0.61
C ILE A 196 2.59 -4.92 0.17
N VAL A 197 3.08 -6.02 -0.38
CA VAL A 197 4.40 -6.08 -1.02
C VAL A 197 4.19 -6.35 -2.49
N LEU A 198 4.71 -5.47 -3.33
CA LEU A 198 4.67 -5.59 -4.79
C LEU A 198 5.79 -6.53 -5.24
N ASP A 199 5.50 -7.36 -6.22
CA ASP A 199 6.44 -8.26 -6.86
C ASP A 199 6.39 -8.06 -8.38
N GLU A 200 7.54 -7.78 -8.98
CA GLU A 200 7.71 -7.49 -10.41
C GLU A 200 6.68 -6.49 -10.98
N PRO A 201 6.58 -5.27 -10.41
CA PRO A 201 5.59 -4.31 -10.87
C PRO A 201 5.90 -3.81 -12.29
N GLU A 202 4.85 -3.74 -13.11
CA GLU A 202 4.83 -3.01 -14.37
C GLU A 202 4.13 -1.67 -14.15
N VAL A 203 4.75 -0.58 -14.59
CA VAL A 203 4.17 0.77 -14.47
C VAL A 203 4.05 1.43 -15.83
N ASN A 204 2.98 2.22 -15.95
CA ASN A 204 2.68 3.04 -17.11
C ASN A 204 2.53 2.22 -18.41
N SER A 205 2.17 0.94 -18.25
CA SER A 205 1.75 0.06 -19.34
C SER A 205 0.26 0.25 -19.60
N ARG A 206 -0.16 -0.04 -20.83
CA ARG A 206 -1.58 0.02 -21.20
C ARG A 206 -2.36 -1.09 -20.49
N LEU A 207 -3.41 -0.69 -19.76
CA LEU A 207 -4.38 -1.61 -19.17
C LEU A 207 -5.72 -1.46 -19.88
N GLU A 208 -6.34 -2.56 -20.23
CA GLU A 208 -7.66 -2.57 -20.89
C GLU A 208 -8.77 -2.27 -19.88
N ASP A 209 -9.85 -1.62 -20.30
CA ASP A 209 -10.97 -1.27 -19.40
C ASP A 209 -11.64 -2.50 -18.78
N ALA A 210 -11.62 -3.62 -19.50
CA ALA A 210 -12.20 -4.87 -19.04
C ALA A 210 -11.57 -5.37 -17.74
N VAL A 211 -10.29 -5.09 -17.46
CA VAL A 211 -9.64 -5.54 -16.21
C VAL A 211 -10.16 -4.80 -14.98
N PHE A 212 -10.83 -3.67 -15.14
CA PHE A 212 -11.46 -2.90 -14.06
C PHE A 212 -12.97 -3.11 -13.97
N THR A 213 -13.54 -3.96 -14.84
CA THR A 213 -14.98 -4.22 -14.90
C THR A 213 -15.27 -5.59 -14.32
N PRO A 214 -16.01 -5.70 -13.19
CA PRO A 214 -16.36 -6.98 -12.62
C PRO A 214 -17.32 -7.75 -13.54
N ASN A 215 -17.04 -9.03 -13.76
CA ASN A 215 -18.04 -9.93 -14.37
C ASN A 215 -18.99 -10.40 -13.27
N LEU A 216 -20.27 -10.04 -13.40
CA LEU A 216 -21.32 -10.35 -12.44
C LEU A 216 -22.28 -11.45 -12.93
N ASP A 217 -22.02 -12.03 -14.10
CA ASP A 217 -22.89 -13.06 -14.68
C ASP A 217 -22.97 -14.27 -13.77
N GLY A 218 -24.20 -14.71 -13.48
CA GLY A 218 -24.46 -15.86 -12.62
C GLY A 218 -24.22 -15.65 -11.13
N LEU A 219 -23.87 -14.44 -10.70
CA LEU A 219 -23.66 -14.13 -9.28
C LEU A 219 -24.92 -13.57 -8.64
N LYS A 220 -25.13 -13.91 -7.37
CA LYS A 220 -26.09 -13.24 -6.50
C LYS A 220 -25.57 -11.86 -6.13
N ILE A 221 -26.24 -10.81 -6.58
CA ILE A 221 -25.87 -9.42 -6.27
C ILE A 221 -26.56 -9.00 -4.97
N ILE A 222 -25.76 -8.53 -4.02
CA ILE A 222 -26.20 -8.07 -2.71
C ILE A 222 -25.74 -6.62 -2.53
N PRO A 223 -26.61 -5.67 -2.12
CA PRO A 223 -26.19 -4.33 -1.77
C PRO A 223 -25.14 -4.37 -0.63
N LEU A 224 -24.11 -3.55 -0.75
CA LEU A 224 -23.04 -3.50 0.26
C LEU A 224 -23.56 -3.08 1.63
N SER A 225 -24.58 -2.20 1.66
CA SER A 225 -25.30 -1.79 2.88
C SER A 225 -26.00 -2.95 3.62
N ALA A 226 -26.24 -4.09 2.97
CA ALA A 226 -26.82 -5.27 3.59
C ALA A 226 -25.79 -6.17 4.31
N VAL A 227 -24.49 -5.87 4.17
CA VAL A 227 -23.40 -6.64 4.79
C VAL A 227 -23.34 -6.32 6.28
N LYS A 228 -23.67 -7.29 7.10
CA LYS A 228 -23.54 -7.22 8.57
C LYS A 228 -22.23 -7.89 9.00
N GLY A 229 -21.10 -7.19 8.81
CA GLY A 229 -19.78 -7.67 9.24
C GLY A 229 -19.31 -8.90 8.45
N LEU A 230 -18.30 -8.73 7.62
CA LEU A 230 -17.49 -9.80 7.01
C LEU A 230 -16.21 -9.97 7.82
#